data_ad605b5ae60577d2d1bd9a696c2a5221
#
_entry.id   ad605b5ae60577d2d1bd9a696c2a5221
#
_cell.length_a   1.000
_cell.length_b   1.000
_cell.length_c   1.000
_cell.angle_alpha   90.00
_cell.angle_beta   90.00
_cell.angle_gamma   90.00
#
_symmetry.space_group_name_H-M   'P 1'
#
loop_
_entity.id
_entity.type
_entity.pdbx_description
1 polymer ?
#
loop_
_entity_poly.entity_id
_entity_poly.type
_entity_poly.pdbx_seq_one_letter_code
_entity_poly.pdbx_strand_id
1 'polypeptide(L)'
;RLTAKPLKFTCTGPHMLTKVLTDRFYGDRAKLAMAIAEVLRDQLSNIDASVVQIDEANISGHPEDQEWALAAINHVLEGVKGTRAVHICFGNYGGQSVQKGFWKNLMPFLNELKVNHLVLEFARRGYDELDAFKELNPSIGLGLGVVDIKDNLIESPDTIAKRLETAEKTLGPGRVPFIHPDCGFWMLQRSVADGKMRALVAGRDLYEGRK
;
A
#
# COMPACT_ATOMS: atom_id res chain seq x y z
N ARG A 1 -1.77 -1.44 -26.78
CA ARG A 1 -1.98 -0.70 -25.54
C ARG A 1 -3.50 -0.54 -25.34
N LEU A 2 -4.05 -1.01 -24.21
CA LEU A 2 -5.51 -1.00 -23.94
C LEU A 2 -6.02 0.36 -23.43
N THR A 3 -5.13 1.25 -22.98
CA THR A 3 -5.45 2.58 -22.47
C THR A 3 -4.29 3.54 -22.68
N ALA A 4 -4.59 4.84 -22.83
CA ALA A 4 -3.62 5.93 -22.82
C ALA A 4 -3.41 6.52 -21.40
N LYS A 5 -4.20 6.08 -20.41
CA LYS A 5 -4.08 6.57 -19.03
C LYS A 5 -2.81 6.02 -18.37
N PRO A 6 -2.24 6.74 -17.38
CA PRO A 6 -1.17 6.21 -16.54
C PRO A 6 -1.59 4.89 -15.88
N LEU A 7 -0.68 3.94 -15.85
CA LEU A 7 -0.93 2.62 -15.26
C LEU A 7 -0.07 2.44 -14.00
N LYS A 8 -0.67 1.79 -13.00
CA LYS A 8 0.02 1.23 -11.86
C LYS A 8 0.13 -0.28 -12.06
N PHE A 9 1.35 -0.80 -12.02
CA PHE A 9 1.64 -2.23 -11.96
C PHE A 9 1.85 -2.63 -10.50
N THR A 10 1.31 -3.78 -10.09
CA THR A 10 1.48 -4.30 -8.73
C THR A 10 2.05 -5.71 -8.77
N CYS A 11 2.91 -6.04 -7.82
CA CYS A 11 3.38 -7.41 -7.62
C CYS A 11 3.59 -7.69 -6.13
N THR A 12 3.50 -8.99 -5.78
CA THR A 12 3.76 -9.44 -4.41
C THR A 12 5.24 -9.27 -4.09
N GLY A 13 5.51 -8.73 -2.90
CA GLY A 13 6.87 -8.45 -2.44
C GLY A 13 7.63 -9.68 -1.92
N PRO A 14 8.95 -9.55 -1.75
CA PRO A 14 9.82 -10.67 -1.40
C PRO A 14 9.53 -11.22 0.00
N HIS A 15 9.22 -10.38 1.00
CA HIS A 15 8.88 -10.87 2.35
C HIS A 15 7.59 -11.71 2.31
N MET A 16 6.53 -11.19 1.68
CA MET A 16 5.26 -11.91 1.54
C MET A 16 5.47 -13.26 0.84
N LEU A 17 6.28 -13.33 -0.22
CA LEU A 17 6.55 -14.55 -0.95
C LEU A 17 7.25 -15.60 -0.06
N THR A 18 8.16 -15.21 0.84
CA THR A 18 8.79 -16.17 1.77
C THR A 18 7.81 -16.81 2.75
N LYS A 19 6.65 -16.16 3.00
CA LYS A 19 5.63 -16.71 3.92
C LYS A 19 4.70 -17.72 3.23
N VAL A 20 4.63 -17.70 1.90
CA VAL A 20 3.72 -18.58 1.11
C VAL A 20 4.46 -19.65 0.32
N LEU A 21 5.76 -19.49 0.08
CA LEU A 21 6.59 -20.47 -0.61
C LEU A 21 7.18 -21.50 0.37
N THR A 22 7.26 -22.75 -0.07
CA THR A 22 7.98 -23.79 0.68
C THR A 22 9.46 -23.75 0.31
N ASP A 23 10.30 -23.30 1.24
CA ASP A 23 11.75 -23.34 1.07
C ASP A 23 12.31 -24.73 1.37
N ARG A 24 12.99 -25.32 0.38
CA ARG A 24 13.73 -26.59 0.52
C ARG A 24 15.20 -26.47 0.09
N PHE A 25 15.66 -25.25 -0.15
CA PHE A 25 16.99 -25.01 -0.68
C PHE A 25 17.82 -24.07 0.19
N TYR A 26 17.28 -22.92 0.55
CA TYR A 26 18.03 -21.88 1.29
C TYR A 26 18.11 -22.18 2.79
N GLY A 27 17.06 -22.76 3.38
CA GLY A 27 16.97 -23.01 4.82
C GLY A 27 17.04 -21.73 5.69
N ASP A 28 16.87 -20.56 5.05
CA ASP A 28 17.03 -19.24 5.64
C ASP A 28 16.13 -18.26 4.88
N ARG A 29 15.17 -17.66 5.58
CA ARG A 29 14.18 -16.77 4.94
C ARG A 29 14.78 -15.48 4.39
N ALA A 30 15.82 -14.94 5.03
CA ALA A 30 16.49 -13.75 4.53
C ALA A 30 17.20 -14.01 3.19
N LYS A 31 17.87 -15.18 3.09
CA LYS A 31 18.50 -15.62 1.83
C LYS A 31 17.47 -15.88 0.73
N LEU A 32 16.36 -16.55 1.07
CA LEU A 32 15.27 -16.77 0.13
C LEU A 32 14.67 -15.43 -0.34
N ALA A 33 14.41 -14.50 0.59
CA ALA A 33 13.88 -13.20 0.26
C ALA A 33 14.78 -12.42 -0.69
N MET A 34 16.10 -12.45 -0.46
CA MET A 34 17.05 -11.76 -1.32
C MET A 34 17.13 -12.41 -2.72
N ALA A 35 17.09 -13.74 -2.81
CA ALA A 35 17.05 -14.45 -4.09
C ALA A 35 15.76 -14.12 -4.89
N ILE A 36 14.62 -14.05 -4.21
CA ILE A 36 13.35 -13.58 -4.80
C ILE A 36 13.47 -12.12 -5.26
N ALA A 37 14.06 -11.28 -4.42
CA ALA A 37 14.22 -9.86 -4.71
C ALA A 37 15.07 -9.61 -5.96
N GLU A 38 16.12 -10.40 -6.18
CA GLU A 38 16.94 -10.33 -7.40
C GLU A 38 16.10 -10.61 -8.66
N VAL A 39 15.31 -11.68 -8.64
CA VAL A 39 14.41 -12.04 -9.76
C VAL A 39 13.37 -10.96 -10.00
N LEU A 40 12.72 -10.45 -8.94
CA LEU A 40 11.72 -9.40 -9.06
C LEU A 40 12.33 -8.10 -9.60
N ARG A 41 13.52 -7.72 -9.13
CA ARG A 41 14.24 -6.54 -9.61
C ARG A 41 14.46 -6.61 -11.12
N ASP A 42 14.96 -7.74 -11.62
CA ASP A 42 15.20 -7.94 -13.05
C ASP A 42 13.90 -7.86 -13.87
N GLN A 43 12.83 -8.49 -13.38
CA GLN A 43 11.52 -8.44 -14.04
C GLN A 43 10.95 -7.01 -14.07
N LEU A 44 11.00 -6.30 -12.96
CA LEU A 44 10.45 -4.95 -12.84
C LEU A 44 11.25 -3.90 -13.60
N SER A 45 12.53 -4.15 -13.87
CA SER A 45 13.36 -3.26 -14.69
C SER A 45 12.86 -3.12 -16.13
N ASN A 46 12.04 -4.06 -16.59
CA ASN A 46 11.46 -4.08 -17.94
C ASN A 46 9.96 -3.65 -17.97
N ILE A 47 9.39 -3.28 -16.82
CA ILE A 47 7.98 -2.87 -16.74
C ILE A 47 7.85 -1.38 -17.10
N ASP A 48 7.10 -1.11 -18.18
CA ASP A 48 6.70 0.26 -18.58
C ASP A 48 5.38 0.63 -17.89
N ALA A 49 5.48 1.06 -16.64
CA ALA A 49 4.35 1.57 -15.87
C ALA A 49 4.70 2.89 -15.17
N SER A 50 3.73 3.78 -15.06
CA SER A 50 3.91 5.07 -14.38
C SER A 50 4.22 4.90 -12.89
N VAL A 51 3.63 3.88 -12.26
CA VAL A 51 3.85 3.49 -10.86
C VAL A 51 4.06 1.99 -10.81
N VAL A 52 5.06 1.54 -10.06
CA VAL A 52 5.23 0.14 -9.67
C VAL A 52 5.06 0.03 -8.16
N GLN A 53 4.18 -0.86 -7.73
CA GLN A 53 3.86 -1.10 -6.32
C GLN A 53 4.25 -2.51 -5.91
N ILE A 54 4.95 -2.61 -4.79
CA ILE A 54 5.28 -3.87 -4.12
C ILE A 54 4.29 -4.09 -2.98
N ASP A 55 3.65 -5.25 -2.94
CA ASP A 55 2.62 -5.59 -1.94
C ASP A 55 3.22 -6.47 -0.83
N GLU A 56 3.29 -5.92 0.39
CA GLU A 56 3.87 -6.55 1.58
C GLU A 56 2.85 -6.65 2.72
N ALA A 57 1.88 -7.55 2.55
CA ALA A 57 0.74 -7.67 3.45
C ALA A 57 1.06 -8.27 4.84
N ASN A 58 2.23 -8.89 5.03
CA ASN A 58 2.54 -9.63 6.26
C ASN A 58 3.53 -8.93 7.20
N ILE A 59 4.26 -7.93 6.73
CA ILE A 59 5.34 -7.30 7.52
C ILE A 59 4.84 -6.64 8.80
N SER A 60 3.60 -6.17 8.81
CA SER A 60 2.97 -5.55 9.98
C SER A 60 2.82 -6.50 11.19
N GLY A 61 2.75 -7.81 10.93
CA GLY A 61 2.67 -8.85 11.96
C GLY A 61 3.99 -9.54 12.28
N HIS A 62 5.08 -9.13 11.65
CA HIS A 62 6.40 -9.77 11.76
C HIS A 62 7.51 -8.75 12.01
N PRO A 63 7.50 -8.08 13.18
CA PRO A 63 8.53 -7.07 13.49
C PRO A 63 9.95 -7.65 13.50
N GLU A 64 10.10 -8.92 13.80
CA GLU A 64 11.38 -9.65 13.78
C GLU A 64 12.01 -9.79 12.39
N ASP A 65 11.20 -9.66 11.35
CA ASP A 65 11.63 -9.81 9.96
C ASP A 65 12.02 -8.46 9.31
N GLN A 66 11.74 -7.33 9.97
CA GLN A 66 11.83 -5.99 9.35
C GLN A 66 13.20 -5.70 8.75
N GLU A 67 14.28 -6.08 9.39
CA GLU A 67 15.64 -5.79 8.91
C GLU A 67 15.92 -6.41 7.53
N TRP A 68 15.75 -7.71 7.40
CA TRP A 68 16.02 -8.38 6.13
C TRP A 68 14.93 -8.13 5.09
N ALA A 69 13.67 -7.91 5.52
CA ALA A 69 12.59 -7.54 4.63
C ALA A 69 12.83 -6.17 3.98
N LEU A 70 13.29 -5.19 4.78
CA LEU A 70 13.66 -3.86 4.29
C LEU A 70 14.77 -3.94 3.22
N ALA A 71 15.81 -4.73 3.49
CA ALA A 71 16.90 -4.92 2.53
C ALA A 71 16.39 -5.53 1.20
N ALA A 72 15.57 -6.57 1.28
CA ALA A 72 15.01 -7.25 0.10
C ALA A 72 14.04 -6.35 -0.69
N ILE A 73 13.15 -5.63 0.00
CA ILE A 73 12.19 -4.70 -0.65
C ILE A 73 12.94 -3.57 -1.35
N ASN A 74 13.90 -2.94 -0.67
CA ASN A 74 14.69 -1.86 -1.24
C ASN A 74 15.50 -2.33 -2.46
N HIS A 75 16.00 -3.58 -2.44
CA HIS A 75 16.69 -4.18 -3.59
C HIS A 75 15.76 -4.32 -4.81
N VAL A 76 14.52 -4.77 -4.59
CA VAL A 76 13.51 -4.81 -5.68
C VAL A 76 13.25 -3.42 -6.24
N LEU A 77 13.08 -2.43 -5.36
CA LEU A 77 12.76 -1.05 -5.76
C LEU A 77 13.87 -0.38 -6.58
N GLU A 78 15.12 -0.80 -6.45
CA GLU A 78 16.23 -0.32 -7.27
C GLU A 78 16.06 -0.63 -8.77
N GLY A 79 15.33 -1.70 -9.13
CA GLY A 79 15.00 -2.04 -10.50
C GLY A 79 13.90 -1.18 -11.14
N VAL A 80 13.13 -0.47 -10.33
CA VAL A 80 11.95 0.28 -10.79
C VAL A 80 12.35 1.62 -11.41
N LYS A 81 11.97 1.84 -12.67
CA LYS A 81 12.23 3.09 -13.42
C LYS A 81 11.21 4.18 -13.16
N GLY A 82 9.96 3.81 -12.85
CA GLY A 82 8.86 4.73 -12.59
C GLY A 82 8.74 5.15 -11.11
N THR A 83 7.59 5.68 -10.75
CA THR A 83 7.27 5.99 -9.36
C THR A 83 7.18 4.70 -8.55
N ARG A 84 7.90 4.65 -7.44
CA ARG A 84 7.99 3.50 -6.52
C ARG A 84 6.97 3.60 -5.41
N ALA A 85 6.21 2.54 -5.20
CA ALA A 85 5.25 2.43 -4.11
C ALA A 85 5.40 1.10 -3.36
N VAL A 86 5.10 1.11 -2.06
CA VAL A 86 4.95 -0.10 -1.26
C VAL A 86 3.60 -0.08 -0.57
N HIS A 87 2.82 -1.13 -0.77
CA HIS A 87 1.59 -1.35 -0.03
C HIS A 87 1.86 -2.21 1.20
N ILE A 88 1.39 -1.72 2.34
CA ILE A 88 1.41 -2.44 3.61
C ILE A 88 0.00 -2.38 4.19
N CYS A 89 -0.49 -3.52 4.63
CA CYS A 89 -1.77 -3.63 5.34
C CYS A 89 -1.65 -4.60 6.51
N PHE A 90 -2.74 -4.78 7.23
CA PHE A 90 -2.82 -5.74 8.34
C PHE A 90 -3.54 -7.03 7.93
N GLY A 91 -3.45 -7.34 6.63
CA GLY A 91 -4.01 -8.55 6.03
C GLY A 91 -5.40 -8.36 5.45
N ASN A 92 -5.68 -9.17 4.42
CA ASN A 92 -6.99 -9.26 3.77
C ASN A 92 -7.32 -10.72 3.45
N TYR A 93 -7.26 -11.58 4.47
CA TYR A 93 -7.54 -13.00 4.33
C TYR A 93 -9.03 -13.26 4.56
N GLY A 94 -9.74 -13.61 3.48
CA GLY A 94 -11.17 -13.82 3.55
C GLY A 94 -11.97 -12.57 4.01
N GLY A 95 -11.50 -11.36 3.68
CA GLY A 95 -12.12 -10.13 4.13
C GLY A 95 -11.85 -9.79 5.61
N GLN A 96 -10.82 -10.37 6.24
CA GLN A 96 -10.47 -10.13 7.63
C GLN A 96 -9.07 -9.55 7.78
N SER A 97 -8.90 -8.64 8.75
CA SER A 97 -7.57 -8.25 9.22
C SER A 97 -7.00 -9.37 10.08
N VAL A 98 -5.80 -9.84 9.75
CA VAL A 98 -5.15 -10.98 10.42
C VAL A 98 -4.03 -10.50 11.33
N GLN A 99 -3.33 -9.46 10.92
CA GLN A 99 -2.21 -8.91 11.67
C GLN A 99 -2.70 -7.90 12.70
N LYS A 100 -2.03 -7.86 13.84
CA LYS A 100 -2.27 -6.89 14.93
C LYS A 100 -1.09 -5.95 15.03
N GLY A 101 -1.34 -4.69 15.39
CA GLY A 101 -0.28 -3.70 15.57
C GLY A 101 -0.75 -2.28 15.29
N PHE A 102 0.20 -1.37 15.37
CA PHE A 102 -0.02 0.06 15.17
C PHE A 102 0.98 0.60 14.16
N TRP A 103 0.57 1.58 13.36
CA TRP A 103 1.42 2.23 12.37
C TRP A 103 2.67 2.85 13.01
N LYS A 104 2.54 3.43 14.20
CA LYS A 104 3.67 4.02 14.92
C LYS A 104 4.83 3.05 15.16
N ASN A 105 4.53 1.75 15.32
CA ASN A 105 5.56 0.73 15.55
C ASN A 105 6.33 0.38 14.26
N LEU A 106 5.75 0.70 13.11
CA LEU A 106 6.37 0.52 11.79
C LEU A 106 7.11 1.76 11.28
N MET A 107 6.97 2.90 11.96
CA MET A 107 7.50 4.17 11.46
C MET A 107 9.00 4.13 11.13
N PRO A 108 9.89 3.53 11.94
CA PRO A 108 11.29 3.38 11.57
C PRO A 108 11.47 2.61 10.26
N PHE A 109 10.76 1.48 10.09
CA PHE A 109 10.79 0.68 8.87
C PHE A 109 10.26 1.47 7.66
N LEU A 110 9.14 2.19 7.81
CA LEU A 110 8.54 2.99 6.74
C LEU A 110 9.48 4.10 6.25
N ASN A 111 10.22 4.72 7.16
CA ASN A 111 11.16 5.80 6.86
C ASN A 111 12.40 5.33 6.08
N GLU A 112 12.77 4.05 6.19
CA GLU A 112 13.93 3.47 5.50
C GLU A 112 13.59 2.87 4.13
N LEU A 113 12.31 2.82 3.76
CA LEU A 113 11.89 2.38 2.43
C LEU A 113 12.27 3.39 1.35
N LYS A 114 12.90 2.93 0.28
CA LYS A 114 13.30 3.76 -0.88
C LYS A 114 12.14 4.00 -1.84
N VAL A 115 11.04 4.56 -1.36
CA VAL A 115 9.78 4.77 -2.09
C VAL A 115 9.47 6.24 -2.33
N ASN A 116 8.62 6.52 -3.31
CA ASN A 116 8.03 7.84 -3.51
C ASN A 116 6.75 8.01 -2.67
N HIS A 117 5.99 6.93 -2.49
CA HIS A 117 4.82 6.94 -1.60
C HIS A 117 4.52 5.55 -1.03
N LEU A 118 3.93 5.55 0.13
CA LEU A 118 3.35 4.38 0.77
C LEU A 118 1.88 4.25 0.36
N VAL A 119 1.33 3.03 0.48
CA VAL A 119 -0.09 2.72 0.21
C VAL A 119 -0.62 1.95 1.40
N LEU A 120 -1.34 2.64 2.29
CA LEU A 120 -1.64 2.14 3.64
C LEU A 120 -3.15 2.14 3.93
N GLU A 121 -3.62 1.14 4.69
CA GLU A 121 -5.03 1.02 5.09
C GLU A 121 -5.36 1.94 6.27
N PHE A 122 -6.46 2.70 6.15
CA PHE A 122 -6.99 3.57 7.20
C PHE A 122 -8.52 3.49 7.31
N ALA A 123 -9.23 3.22 6.22
CA ALA A 123 -10.69 3.28 6.23
C ALA A 123 -11.31 2.32 7.25
N ARG A 124 -10.78 1.09 7.35
CA ARG A 124 -11.20 0.09 8.32
C ARG A 124 -10.64 0.34 9.72
N ARG A 125 -9.40 0.80 9.81
CA ARG A 125 -8.69 0.97 11.08
C ARG A 125 -9.07 2.26 11.81
N GLY A 126 -9.55 3.26 11.08
CA GLY A 126 -9.74 4.61 11.58
C GLY A 126 -8.52 5.51 11.34
N TYR A 127 -8.67 6.77 11.67
CA TYR A 127 -7.70 7.83 11.37
C TYR A 127 -6.96 8.34 12.62
N ASP A 128 -7.13 7.68 13.76
CA ASP A 128 -6.55 8.09 15.05
C ASP A 128 -5.01 8.03 15.05
N GLU A 129 -4.43 7.16 14.21
CA GLU A 129 -2.98 7.04 14.08
C GLU A 129 -2.35 8.01 13.07
N LEU A 130 -3.12 8.88 12.42
CA LEU A 130 -2.57 9.84 11.45
C LEU A 130 -1.47 10.73 12.03
N ASP A 131 -1.58 11.11 13.31
CA ASP A 131 -0.57 11.95 13.97
C ASP A 131 0.84 11.33 13.94
N ALA A 132 0.95 10.00 13.99
CA ALA A 132 2.23 9.32 13.90
C ALA A 132 2.94 9.57 12.54
N PHE A 133 2.18 9.83 11.47
CA PHE A 133 2.74 10.10 10.14
C PHE A 133 3.32 11.52 9.97
N LYS A 134 3.24 12.36 10.98
CA LYS A 134 4.06 13.59 11.06
C LYS A 134 5.55 13.28 11.14
N GLU A 135 5.89 12.08 11.67
CA GLU A 135 7.26 11.58 11.76
C GLU A 135 7.74 10.88 10.47
N LEU A 136 6.83 10.64 9.51
CA LEU A 136 7.20 10.07 8.22
C LEU A 136 8.05 11.06 7.43
N ASN A 137 9.18 10.57 6.88
CA ASN A 137 10.09 11.34 6.03
C ASN A 137 9.29 12.19 5.03
N PRO A 138 9.49 13.51 4.99
CA PRO A 138 8.72 14.41 4.13
C PRO A 138 8.86 14.14 2.63
N SER A 139 9.91 13.41 2.21
CA SER A 139 10.08 12.96 0.82
C SER A 139 9.17 11.78 0.45
N ILE A 140 8.57 11.11 1.43
CA ILE A 140 7.67 9.97 1.22
C ILE A 140 6.22 10.45 1.31
N GLY A 141 5.48 10.34 0.21
CA GLY A 141 4.04 10.63 0.19
C GLY A 141 3.22 9.53 0.87
N LEU A 142 2.10 9.90 1.47
CA LEU A 142 1.13 8.95 2.00
C LEU A 142 0.02 8.70 0.97
N GLY A 143 -0.05 7.47 0.46
CA GLY A 143 -1.26 6.96 -0.16
C GLY A 143 -2.23 6.55 0.95
N LEU A 144 -3.40 7.20 0.99
CA LEU A 144 -4.36 7.05 2.07
C LEU A 144 -5.50 6.10 1.67
N GLY A 145 -5.69 5.04 2.44
CA GLY A 145 -6.85 4.17 2.34
C GLY A 145 -8.13 4.91 2.78
N VAL A 146 -9.06 5.13 1.86
CA VAL A 146 -10.30 5.87 2.11
C VAL A 146 -11.57 5.06 1.83
N VAL A 147 -11.41 3.81 1.43
CA VAL A 147 -12.51 2.87 1.14
C VAL A 147 -12.23 1.55 1.84
N ASP A 148 -13.13 1.14 2.72
CA ASP A 148 -13.07 -0.17 3.38
C ASP A 148 -13.41 -1.29 2.39
N ILE A 149 -12.54 -2.28 2.27
CA ILE A 149 -12.74 -3.43 1.36
C ILE A 149 -13.26 -4.67 2.09
N LYS A 150 -13.44 -4.61 3.39
CA LYS A 150 -13.90 -5.72 4.24
C LYS A 150 -15.38 -5.58 4.59
N ASP A 151 -16.07 -4.57 4.02
CA ASP A 151 -17.49 -4.31 4.15
C ASP A 151 -18.12 -4.10 2.76
N ASN A 152 -19.36 -4.56 2.59
CA ASN A 152 -20.14 -4.35 1.37
C ASN A 152 -20.78 -2.96 1.28
N LEU A 153 -20.79 -2.19 2.38
CA LEU A 153 -21.29 -0.82 2.39
C LEU A 153 -20.45 0.04 1.43
N ILE A 154 -21.10 0.70 0.49
CA ILE A 154 -20.48 1.67 -0.40
C ILE A 154 -20.43 3.02 0.34
N GLU A 155 -19.26 3.54 0.57
CA GLU A 155 -19.05 4.85 1.19
C GLU A 155 -19.70 5.96 0.37
N SER A 156 -20.25 6.98 1.04
CA SER A 156 -20.69 8.19 0.34
C SER A 156 -19.48 9.05 -0.10
N PRO A 157 -19.61 9.84 -1.18
CA PRO A 157 -18.60 10.82 -1.56
C PRO A 157 -18.22 11.78 -0.42
N ASP A 158 -19.21 12.22 0.37
CA ASP A 158 -18.97 13.11 1.53
C ASP A 158 -18.11 12.43 2.60
N THR A 159 -18.31 11.11 2.83
CA THR A 159 -17.47 10.35 3.77
C THR A 159 -16.02 10.35 3.32
N ILE A 160 -15.78 10.12 2.03
CA ILE A 160 -14.43 10.10 1.45
C ILE A 160 -13.79 11.48 1.49
N ALA A 161 -14.54 12.54 1.12
CA ALA A 161 -14.05 13.92 1.19
C ALA A 161 -13.64 14.31 2.62
N LYS A 162 -14.46 13.97 3.63
CA LYS A 162 -14.14 14.22 5.04
C LYS A 162 -12.89 13.46 5.52
N ARG A 163 -12.65 12.25 5.04
CA ARG A 163 -11.43 11.49 5.33
C ARG A 163 -10.20 12.20 4.80
N LEU A 164 -10.28 12.76 3.59
CA LEU A 164 -9.21 13.57 2.98
C LEU A 164 -8.98 14.86 3.76
N GLU A 165 -10.04 15.61 4.09
CA GLU A 165 -9.95 16.83 4.90
C GLU A 165 -9.27 16.57 6.24
N THR A 166 -9.64 15.46 6.90
CA THR A 166 -9.03 15.05 8.17
C THR A 166 -7.54 14.79 8.02
N ALA A 167 -7.15 14.07 6.96
CA ALA A 167 -5.75 13.76 6.71
C ALA A 167 -4.93 15.01 6.37
N GLU A 168 -5.45 15.90 5.53
CA GLU A 168 -4.77 17.16 5.19
C GLU A 168 -4.64 18.08 6.39
N LYS A 169 -5.69 18.19 7.21
CA LYS A 169 -5.65 18.98 8.45
C LYS A 169 -4.61 18.46 9.42
N THR A 170 -4.43 17.15 9.48
CA THR A 170 -3.50 16.52 10.42
C THR A 170 -2.05 16.59 9.93
N LEU A 171 -1.81 16.30 8.65
CA LEU A 171 -0.48 16.11 8.08
C LEU A 171 0.05 17.33 7.32
N GLY A 172 -0.82 18.25 6.96
CA GLY A 172 -0.53 19.39 6.11
C GLY A 172 -0.73 19.12 4.62
N PRO A 173 -0.76 20.20 3.80
CA PRO A 173 -1.04 20.11 2.38
C PRO A 173 0.06 19.32 1.62
N GLY A 174 -0.36 18.54 0.62
CA GLY A 174 0.52 17.80 -0.27
C GLY A 174 1.13 16.52 0.32
N ARG A 175 0.83 16.18 1.58
CA ARG A 175 1.32 14.94 2.21
C ARG A 175 0.57 13.69 1.74
N VAL A 176 -0.63 13.84 1.18
CA VAL A 176 -1.48 12.75 0.66
C VAL A 176 -1.62 12.89 -0.86
N PRO A 177 -0.62 12.47 -1.65
CA PRO A 177 -0.68 12.58 -3.12
C PRO A 177 -1.65 11.60 -3.78
N PHE A 178 -2.05 10.53 -3.08
CA PHE A 178 -2.93 9.49 -3.63
C PHE A 178 -3.93 9.02 -2.60
N ILE A 179 -5.12 8.66 -3.08
CA ILE A 179 -6.14 7.92 -2.32
C ILE A 179 -6.45 6.59 -3.00
N HIS A 180 -6.84 5.61 -2.22
CA HIS A 180 -7.11 4.26 -2.71
C HIS A 180 -8.03 3.50 -1.76
N PRO A 181 -8.54 2.33 -2.16
CA PRO A 181 -9.14 1.37 -1.22
C PRO A 181 -8.06 0.81 -0.27
N ASP A 182 -8.46 0.43 0.94
CA ASP A 182 -7.54 -0.14 1.94
C ASP A 182 -6.70 -1.31 1.41
N CYS A 183 -7.23 -2.10 0.48
CA CYS A 183 -6.55 -3.19 -0.19
C CYS A 183 -7.28 -3.54 -1.49
N GLY A 184 -6.94 -4.66 -2.15
CA GLY A 184 -7.60 -5.16 -3.34
C GLY A 184 -9.05 -5.62 -3.10
N PHE A 185 -9.91 -5.48 -4.10
CA PHE A 185 -11.35 -5.80 -4.04
C PHE A 185 -11.69 -7.29 -4.25
N TRP A 186 -10.73 -8.18 -4.27
CA TRP A 186 -10.90 -9.56 -4.73
C TRP A 186 -11.99 -10.37 -4.01
N MET A 187 -12.38 -9.99 -2.78
CA MET A 187 -13.46 -10.63 -2.02
C MET A 187 -14.83 -10.00 -2.22
N LEU A 188 -14.91 -8.84 -2.87
CA LEU A 188 -16.16 -8.13 -3.06
C LEU A 188 -16.85 -8.56 -4.36
N GLN A 189 -18.18 -8.59 -4.32
CA GLN A 189 -18.96 -8.71 -5.57
C GLN A 189 -18.63 -7.53 -6.49
N ARG A 190 -18.61 -7.79 -7.80
CA ARG A 190 -18.25 -6.78 -8.80
C ARG A 190 -19.09 -5.50 -8.68
N SER A 191 -20.39 -5.62 -8.47
CA SER A 191 -21.28 -4.46 -8.33
C SER A 191 -20.90 -3.57 -7.14
N VAL A 192 -20.49 -4.19 -6.01
CA VAL A 192 -19.99 -3.46 -4.82
C VAL A 192 -18.65 -2.80 -5.12
N ALA A 193 -17.71 -3.53 -5.71
CA ALA A 193 -16.41 -2.99 -6.10
C ALA A 193 -16.54 -1.80 -7.06
N ASP A 194 -17.38 -1.93 -8.11
CA ASP A 194 -17.67 -0.86 -9.05
C ASP A 194 -18.33 0.35 -8.36
N GLY A 195 -19.23 0.13 -7.40
CA GLY A 195 -19.85 1.18 -6.59
C GLY A 195 -18.83 1.94 -5.74
N LYS A 196 -17.95 1.20 -5.03
CA LYS A 196 -16.89 1.77 -4.22
C LYS A 196 -15.90 2.59 -5.05
N MET A 197 -15.53 2.11 -6.24
CA MET A 197 -14.64 2.87 -7.14
C MET A 197 -15.28 4.17 -7.64
N ARG A 198 -16.59 4.17 -7.96
CA ARG A 198 -17.31 5.41 -8.32
C ARG A 198 -17.36 6.37 -7.14
N ALA A 199 -17.66 5.88 -5.93
CA ALA A 199 -17.69 6.69 -4.72
C ALA A 199 -16.32 7.30 -4.42
N LEU A 200 -15.23 6.55 -4.60
CA LEU A 200 -13.86 7.05 -4.42
C LEU A 200 -13.56 8.22 -5.35
N VAL A 201 -13.88 8.08 -6.63
CA VAL A 201 -13.68 9.16 -7.61
C VAL A 201 -14.56 10.38 -7.28
N ALA A 202 -15.84 10.15 -6.98
CA ALA A 202 -16.77 11.24 -6.64
C ALA A 202 -16.37 11.97 -5.34
N GLY A 203 -15.85 11.23 -4.34
CA GLY A 203 -15.37 11.83 -3.09
C GLY A 203 -14.11 12.66 -3.28
N ARG A 204 -13.18 12.21 -4.13
CA ARG A 204 -12.02 13.00 -4.54
C ARG A 204 -12.47 14.28 -5.24
N ASP A 205 -13.37 14.15 -6.22
CA ASP A 205 -13.83 15.30 -7.02
C ASP A 205 -14.56 16.33 -6.13
N LEU A 206 -15.36 15.86 -5.17
CA LEU A 206 -15.99 16.70 -4.16
C LEU A 206 -14.95 17.46 -3.32
N TYR A 207 -13.93 16.75 -2.82
CA TYR A 207 -12.84 17.35 -2.04
C TYR A 207 -12.05 18.41 -2.83
N GLU A 208 -11.79 18.14 -4.11
CA GLU A 208 -11.06 19.06 -5.01
C GLU A 208 -11.94 20.17 -5.59
N GLY A 209 -13.24 20.21 -5.28
CA GLY A 209 -14.19 21.17 -5.84
C GLY A 209 -14.42 21.00 -7.35
N ARG A 210 -14.17 19.82 -7.88
CA ARG A 210 -14.45 19.47 -9.28
C ARG A 210 -15.93 19.12 -9.46
N LYS A 211 -16.51 19.58 -10.56
CA LYS A 211 -17.90 19.24 -10.94
C LYS A 211 -17.95 18.09 -11.91
#